data_0d9dd7fdd71c7b020e7abd3eaf222b88
#
_entry.id   0d9dd7fdd71c7b020e7abd3eaf222b88
#
_cell.length_a   1.000
_cell.length_b   1.000
_cell.length_c   1.000
_cell.angle_alpha   90.00
_cell.angle_beta   90.00
_cell.angle_gamma   90.00
#
_symmetry.space_group_name_H-M   'P 1'
#
loop_
_entity.id
_entity.type
_entity.pdbx_description
1 polymer ?
#
loop_
_entity_poly.entity_id
_entity_poly.type
_entity_poly.pdbx_seq_one_letter_code
_entity_poly.pdbx_strand_id
1 'polypeptide(L)'
;MEIASKYNPVEVEGKWYQYWLDNGFFKSKPDGREPYTIVIPPPNVTGVLHMGHMLNNTIQDILIRRARMQGKNACWVPGTDHASIATEAKVVNRLAQQGIKKTDLTREDFLKHAWEWKEEHGGIILKQLRK
;
A
#
# COMPACT_ATOMS: atom_id res chain seq x y z
N MET A 1 -31.57 19.76 -2.39
CA MET A 1 -30.24 19.32 -2.85
C MET A 1 -30.48 18.31 -3.96
N GLU A 2 -30.04 18.62 -5.17
CA GLU A 2 -30.25 17.74 -6.32
C GLU A 2 -29.16 16.66 -6.28
N ILE A 3 -29.55 15.40 -6.27
CA ILE A 3 -28.61 14.26 -6.27
C ILE A 3 -28.27 13.96 -7.72
N ALA A 4 -26.98 13.93 -8.06
CA ALA A 4 -26.51 13.57 -9.39
C ALA A 4 -27.02 12.17 -9.79
N SER A 5 -27.45 12.02 -11.03
CA SER A 5 -27.98 10.75 -11.57
C SER A 5 -26.92 9.64 -11.68
N LYS A 6 -25.65 9.99 -11.65
CA LYS A 6 -24.51 9.07 -11.73
C LYS A 6 -23.44 9.44 -10.70
N TYR A 7 -22.85 8.43 -10.08
CA TYR A 7 -21.69 8.60 -9.21
C TYR A 7 -20.44 8.94 -10.05
N ASN A 8 -19.77 10.04 -9.69
CA ASN A 8 -18.49 10.43 -10.30
C ASN A 8 -17.38 10.34 -9.24
N PRO A 9 -16.54 9.28 -9.25
CA PRO A 9 -15.50 9.08 -8.24
C PRO A 9 -14.49 10.23 -8.19
N VAL A 10 -14.15 10.83 -9.33
CA VAL A 10 -13.14 11.91 -9.41
C VAL A 10 -13.54 13.14 -8.58
N GLU A 11 -14.84 13.45 -8.55
CA GLU A 11 -15.35 14.61 -7.79
C GLU A 11 -15.51 14.34 -6.30
N VAL A 12 -15.60 13.08 -5.90
CA VAL A 12 -16.07 12.71 -4.56
C VAL A 12 -14.96 12.12 -3.71
N GLU A 13 -14.16 11.20 -4.26
CA GLU A 13 -13.22 10.38 -3.47
C GLU A 13 -12.13 11.22 -2.80
N GLY A 14 -11.47 12.12 -3.54
CA GLY A 14 -10.42 12.97 -3.00
C GLY A 14 -10.90 13.85 -1.84
N LYS A 15 -12.09 14.47 -2.00
CA LYS A 15 -12.70 15.31 -0.98
C LYS A 15 -12.99 14.56 0.31
N TRP A 16 -13.64 13.39 0.19
CA TRP A 16 -14.03 12.62 1.36
C TRP A 16 -12.83 11.95 2.04
N TYR A 17 -11.86 11.48 1.26
CA TYR A 17 -10.64 10.93 1.84
C TYR A 17 -9.89 11.98 2.66
N GLN A 18 -9.74 13.21 2.14
CA GLN A 18 -9.11 14.29 2.89
C GLN A 18 -9.89 14.66 4.15
N TYR A 19 -11.21 14.75 4.06
CA TYR A 19 -12.06 14.98 5.22
C TYR A 19 -11.87 13.92 6.32
N TRP A 20 -11.75 12.65 5.95
CA TRP A 20 -11.51 11.57 6.92
C TRP A 20 -10.13 11.66 7.57
N LEU A 21 -9.11 12.06 6.81
CA LEU A 21 -7.76 12.29 7.36
C LEU A 21 -7.73 13.46 8.33
N ASP A 22 -8.33 14.59 7.98
CA ASP A 22 -8.36 15.81 8.80
C ASP A 22 -9.09 15.57 10.13
N ASN A 23 -10.15 14.76 10.10
CA ASN A 23 -10.89 14.38 11.30
C ASN A 23 -10.28 13.17 12.04
N GLY A 24 -9.23 12.56 11.53
CA GLY A 24 -8.53 11.47 12.18
C GLY A 24 -9.35 10.18 12.34
N PHE A 25 -10.32 9.92 11.47
CA PHE A 25 -11.23 8.76 11.58
C PHE A 25 -10.53 7.41 11.41
N PHE A 26 -9.32 7.39 10.84
CA PHE A 26 -8.52 6.16 10.75
C PHE A 26 -7.60 5.93 11.95
N LYS A 27 -7.49 6.91 12.85
CA LYS A 27 -6.62 6.77 14.03
C LYS A 27 -7.19 5.71 14.98
N SER A 28 -6.34 4.78 15.38
CA SER A 28 -6.61 3.81 16.42
C SER A 28 -5.67 4.06 17.58
N LYS A 29 -6.22 4.14 18.78
CA LYS A 29 -5.46 4.25 20.04
C LYS A 29 -6.05 3.25 21.04
N PRO A 30 -5.25 2.62 21.88
CA PRO A 30 -5.76 1.78 22.95
C PRO A 30 -6.79 2.55 23.80
N ASP A 31 -8.00 2.03 23.88
CA ASP A 31 -9.10 2.55 24.68
C ASP A 31 -10.00 1.39 25.19
N GLY A 32 -11.13 1.68 25.82
CA GLY A 32 -12.03 0.68 26.35
C GLY A 32 -12.90 -0.07 25.33
N ARG A 33 -12.79 0.25 24.03
CA ARG A 33 -13.56 -0.42 22.97
C ARG A 33 -12.94 -1.77 22.61
N GLU A 34 -13.77 -2.69 22.12
CA GLU A 34 -13.32 -3.97 21.59
C GLU A 34 -12.33 -3.77 20.44
N PRO A 35 -11.10 -4.27 20.52
CA PRO A 35 -10.12 -4.12 19.43
C PRO A 35 -10.47 -5.01 18.25
N TYR A 36 -10.27 -4.46 17.04
CA TYR A 36 -10.40 -5.20 15.79
C TYR A 36 -9.27 -4.79 14.84
N THR A 37 -8.27 -5.65 14.69
CA THR A 37 -7.07 -5.34 13.90
C THR A 37 -6.89 -6.33 12.76
N ILE A 38 -6.64 -5.80 11.56
CA ILE A 38 -6.22 -6.58 10.40
C ILE A 38 -4.86 -6.06 9.97
N VAL A 39 -3.90 -6.99 9.85
CA VAL A 39 -2.59 -6.74 9.22
C VAL A 39 -2.66 -7.23 7.80
N ILE A 40 -2.38 -6.35 6.84
CA ILE A 40 -2.36 -6.71 5.42
C ILE A 40 -1.27 -7.76 5.16
N PRO A 41 -1.50 -8.79 4.32
CA PRO A 41 -0.41 -9.56 3.73
C PRO A 41 0.47 -8.58 2.94
N PRO A 42 1.70 -8.31 3.36
CA PRO A 42 2.49 -7.24 2.78
C PRO A 42 2.88 -7.60 1.34
N PRO A 43 2.52 -6.79 0.34
CA PRO A 43 2.96 -7.04 -1.03
C PRO A 43 4.47 -6.83 -1.18
N ASN A 44 5.09 -7.65 -2.01
CA ASN A 44 6.50 -7.49 -2.38
C ASN A 44 6.71 -6.18 -3.14
N VAL A 45 7.83 -5.49 -2.89
CA VAL A 45 8.21 -4.26 -3.60
C VAL A 45 8.78 -4.61 -4.99
N THR A 46 7.95 -5.24 -5.83
CA THR A 46 8.33 -5.70 -7.18
C THR A 46 7.68 -4.89 -8.30
N GLY A 47 6.79 -3.96 -7.95
CA GLY A 47 6.07 -3.13 -8.91
C GLY A 47 4.80 -2.52 -8.32
N VAL A 48 3.79 -2.34 -9.18
CA VAL A 48 2.48 -1.81 -8.81
C VAL A 48 1.54 -2.93 -8.33
N LEU A 49 0.54 -2.56 -7.53
CA LEU A 49 -0.52 -3.48 -7.14
C LEU A 49 -1.37 -3.87 -8.37
N HIS A 50 -1.85 -5.09 -8.39
CA HIS A 50 -2.70 -5.64 -9.44
C HIS A 50 -4.03 -6.16 -8.88
N MET A 51 -4.92 -6.66 -9.73
CA MET A 51 -6.28 -7.08 -9.36
C MET A 51 -6.34 -8.09 -8.22
N GLY A 52 -5.36 -9.00 -8.09
CA GLY A 52 -5.30 -9.93 -6.96
C GLY A 52 -5.11 -9.23 -5.61
N HIS A 53 -4.26 -8.21 -5.56
CA HIS A 53 -4.11 -7.35 -4.37
C HIS A 53 -5.39 -6.58 -4.08
N MET A 54 -6.04 -6.06 -5.14
CA MET A 54 -7.28 -5.30 -5.02
C MET A 54 -8.39 -6.11 -4.36
N LEU A 55 -8.61 -7.35 -4.81
CA LEU A 55 -9.60 -8.24 -4.23
C LEU A 55 -9.34 -8.47 -2.74
N ASN A 56 -8.12 -8.81 -2.38
CA ASN A 56 -7.73 -9.07 -1.00
C ASN A 56 -7.94 -7.83 -0.12
N ASN A 57 -7.45 -6.67 -0.56
CA ASN A 57 -7.55 -5.42 0.20
C ASN A 57 -8.99 -4.92 0.32
N THR A 58 -9.82 -5.11 -0.71
CA THR A 58 -11.24 -4.73 -0.66
C THR A 58 -12.00 -5.51 0.41
N ILE A 59 -11.74 -6.81 0.53
CA ILE A 59 -12.37 -7.62 1.59
C ILE A 59 -11.96 -7.10 2.97
N GLN A 60 -10.70 -6.81 3.17
CA GLN A 60 -10.19 -6.27 4.44
C GLN A 60 -10.77 -4.89 4.74
N ASP A 61 -10.85 -4.00 3.74
CA ASP A 61 -11.43 -2.66 3.89
C ASP A 61 -12.90 -2.73 4.31
N ILE A 62 -13.68 -3.60 3.68
CA ILE A 62 -15.09 -3.83 4.06
C ILE A 62 -15.20 -4.28 5.53
N LEU A 63 -14.38 -5.23 5.96
CA LEU A 63 -14.40 -5.73 7.34
C LEU A 63 -13.99 -4.66 8.34
N ILE A 64 -12.98 -3.87 8.07
CA ILE A 64 -12.52 -2.76 8.92
C ILE A 64 -13.59 -1.66 9.01
N ARG A 65 -14.22 -1.29 7.88
CA ARG A 65 -15.31 -0.30 7.86
C ARG A 65 -16.50 -0.80 8.69
N ARG A 66 -16.87 -2.06 8.51
CA ARG A 66 -17.94 -2.68 9.33
C ARG A 66 -17.61 -2.65 10.83
N ALA A 67 -16.37 -3.01 11.20
CA ALA A 67 -15.96 -2.98 12.60
C ALA A 67 -16.06 -1.56 13.21
N ARG A 68 -15.67 -0.52 12.44
CA ARG A 68 -15.86 0.89 12.87
C ARG A 68 -17.33 1.25 13.04
N MET A 69 -18.20 0.84 12.13
CA MET A 69 -19.65 1.07 12.23
C MET A 69 -20.27 0.37 13.45
N GLN A 70 -19.68 -0.74 13.89
CA GLN A 70 -20.06 -1.46 15.11
C GLN A 70 -19.49 -0.82 16.39
N GLY A 71 -18.78 0.29 16.30
CA GLY A 71 -18.18 0.99 17.44
C GLY A 71 -16.89 0.39 17.97
N LYS A 72 -16.28 -0.57 17.25
CA LYS A 72 -15.00 -1.19 17.65
C LYS A 72 -13.83 -0.24 17.45
N ASN A 73 -12.74 -0.46 18.17
CA ASN A 73 -11.45 0.19 17.93
C ASN A 73 -10.73 -0.52 16.76
N ALA A 74 -11.08 -0.09 15.55
CA ALA A 74 -10.64 -0.76 14.33
C ALA A 74 -9.33 -0.19 13.80
N CYS A 75 -8.34 -1.06 13.58
CA CYS A 75 -7.02 -0.72 13.04
C CYS A 75 -6.70 -1.58 11.81
N TRP A 76 -6.45 -0.95 10.68
CA TRP A 76 -5.91 -1.62 9.49
C TRP A 76 -4.45 -1.23 9.33
N VAL A 77 -3.55 -2.22 9.32
CA VAL A 77 -2.10 -2.01 9.31
C VAL A 77 -1.54 -2.36 7.94
N PRO A 78 -1.32 -1.39 7.05
CA PRO A 78 -0.65 -1.62 5.78
C PRO A 78 0.86 -1.79 5.96
N GLY A 79 1.49 -2.48 5.02
CA GLY A 79 2.93 -2.67 4.98
C GLY A 79 3.38 -3.16 3.61
N THR A 80 4.69 -3.25 3.43
CA THR A 80 5.32 -3.80 2.23
C THR A 80 6.36 -4.82 2.63
N ASP A 81 6.51 -5.89 1.83
CA ASP A 81 7.55 -6.89 2.02
C ASP A 81 8.76 -6.55 1.14
N HIS A 82 9.90 -6.41 1.78
CA HIS A 82 11.19 -6.21 1.12
C HIS A 82 11.91 -7.55 0.85
N ALA A 83 11.15 -8.61 0.52
CA ALA A 83 11.68 -9.92 0.20
C ALA A 83 12.83 -9.81 -0.81
N SER A 84 14.01 -10.24 -0.37
CA SER A 84 15.28 -10.01 -1.09
C SER A 84 15.30 -10.63 -2.48
N ILE A 85 14.83 -11.89 -2.62
CA ILE A 85 14.92 -12.65 -3.88
C ILE A 85 14.13 -11.99 -5.02
N ALA A 86 12.87 -11.60 -4.75
CA ALA A 86 12.01 -11.00 -5.77
C ALA A 86 12.50 -9.60 -6.18
N THR A 87 12.92 -8.79 -5.21
CA THR A 87 13.48 -7.46 -5.46
C THR A 87 14.82 -7.56 -6.19
N GLU A 88 15.70 -8.49 -5.77
CA GLU A 88 16.97 -8.74 -6.43
C GLU A 88 16.80 -9.10 -7.90
N ALA A 89 15.87 -10.02 -8.22
CA ALA A 89 15.59 -10.39 -9.60
C ALA A 89 15.18 -9.18 -10.48
N LYS A 90 14.37 -8.26 -9.91
CA LYS A 90 13.98 -7.04 -10.62
C LYS A 90 15.13 -6.08 -10.83
N VAL A 91 15.97 -5.88 -9.83
CA VAL A 91 17.17 -5.03 -9.93
C VAL A 91 18.15 -5.61 -10.94
N VAL A 92 18.41 -6.92 -10.91
CA VAL A 92 19.29 -7.60 -11.88
C VAL A 92 18.76 -7.44 -13.30
N ASN A 93 17.45 -7.62 -13.52
CA ASN A 93 16.85 -7.41 -14.85
C ASN A 93 16.97 -5.96 -15.33
N ARG A 94 16.78 -4.98 -14.46
CA ARG A 94 16.97 -3.56 -14.79
C ARG A 94 18.42 -3.26 -15.19
N LEU A 95 19.36 -3.76 -14.42
CA LEU A 95 20.80 -3.61 -14.71
C LEU A 95 21.18 -4.27 -16.04
N ALA A 96 20.66 -5.48 -16.31
CA ALA A 96 20.90 -6.18 -17.57
C ALA A 96 20.36 -5.39 -18.78
N GLN A 97 19.23 -4.70 -18.66
CA GLN A 97 18.72 -3.80 -19.72
C GLN A 97 19.63 -2.59 -19.96
N GLN A 98 20.41 -2.21 -18.96
CA GLN A 98 21.44 -1.16 -19.05
C GLN A 98 22.82 -1.70 -19.48
N GLY A 99 22.94 -2.98 -19.78
CA GLY A 99 24.19 -3.64 -20.16
C GLY A 99 25.11 -3.94 -18.97
N ILE A 100 24.64 -3.81 -17.74
CA ILE A 100 25.42 -4.04 -16.51
C ILE A 100 25.13 -5.45 -15.99
N LYS A 101 26.18 -6.24 -15.78
CA LYS A 101 26.05 -7.57 -15.17
C LYS A 101 26.25 -7.46 -13.65
N LYS A 102 25.44 -8.18 -12.87
CA LYS A 102 25.59 -8.22 -11.41
C LYS A 102 26.99 -8.66 -10.97
N THR A 103 27.64 -9.56 -11.74
CA THR A 103 28.99 -10.05 -11.48
C THR A 103 30.08 -8.98 -11.58
N ASP A 104 29.79 -7.86 -12.25
CA ASP A 104 30.74 -6.78 -12.47
C ASP A 104 30.65 -5.70 -11.39
N LEU A 105 29.67 -5.86 -10.45
CA LEU A 105 29.44 -4.93 -9.37
C LEU A 105 29.97 -5.46 -8.04
N THR A 106 30.43 -4.55 -7.20
CA THR A 106 30.66 -4.85 -5.79
C THR A 106 29.32 -5.02 -5.06
N ARG A 107 29.34 -5.61 -3.85
CA ARG A 107 28.15 -5.70 -3.02
C ARG A 107 27.56 -4.32 -2.69
N GLU A 108 28.43 -3.37 -2.39
CA GLU A 108 28.04 -1.99 -2.07
C GLU A 108 27.34 -1.31 -3.23
N ASP A 109 27.85 -1.48 -4.46
CA ASP A 109 27.26 -0.89 -5.66
C ASP A 109 25.90 -1.54 -5.97
N PHE A 110 25.81 -2.87 -5.86
CA PHE A 110 24.52 -3.55 -6.02
C PHE A 110 23.49 -3.09 -4.99
N LEU A 111 23.88 -2.88 -3.74
CA LEU A 111 22.99 -2.39 -2.69
C LEU A 111 22.46 -0.97 -2.99
N LYS A 112 23.27 -0.09 -3.58
CA LYS A 112 22.77 1.23 -4.03
C LYS A 112 21.62 1.08 -5.00
N HIS A 113 21.76 0.24 -6.03
CA HIS A 113 20.69 -0.01 -7.00
C HIS A 113 19.45 -0.66 -6.36
N ALA A 114 19.62 -1.52 -5.34
CA ALA A 114 18.53 -2.11 -4.60
C ALA A 114 17.78 -1.08 -3.76
N TRP A 115 18.49 -0.12 -3.15
CA TRP A 115 17.87 0.99 -2.42
C TRP A 115 17.15 1.95 -3.34
N GLU A 116 17.71 2.32 -4.49
CA GLU A 116 17.05 3.12 -5.51
C GLU A 116 15.73 2.49 -5.96
N TRP A 117 15.76 1.18 -6.25
CA TRP A 117 14.56 0.42 -6.59
C TRP A 117 13.49 0.49 -5.49
N LYS A 118 13.91 0.27 -4.25
CA LYS A 118 13.03 0.31 -3.08
C LYS A 118 12.37 1.69 -2.91
N GLU A 119 13.12 2.76 -3.06
CA GLU A 119 12.58 4.13 -2.93
C GLU A 119 11.61 4.47 -4.06
N GLU A 120 11.93 4.07 -5.28
CA GLU A 120 11.08 4.30 -6.44
C GLU A 120 9.74 3.55 -6.33
N HIS A 121 9.75 2.27 -5.94
CA HIS A 121 8.57 1.41 -6.00
C HIS A 121 7.81 1.31 -4.66
N GLY A 122 8.48 1.39 -3.53
CA GLY A 122 7.85 1.29 -2.22
C GLY A 122 6.81 2.38 -1.96
N GLY A 123 7.09 3.61 -2.40
CA GLY A 123 6.16 4.73 -2.30
C GLY A 123 4.91 4.59 -3.19
N ILE A 124 5.00 3.89 -4.31
CA ILE A 124 3.89 3.68 -5.25
C ILE A 124 2.80 2.81 -4.60
N ILE A 125 3.18 1.69 -3.99
CA ILE A 125 2.26 0.76 -3.32
C ILE A 125 1.44 1.50 -2.24
N LEU A 126 2.11 2.25 -1.38
CA LEU A 126 1.42 3.00 -0.33
C LEU A 126 0.50 4.09 -0.88
N LYS A 127 0.86 4.72 -2.00
CA LYS A 127 -0.03 5.67 -2.70
C LYS A 127 -1.24 4.98 -3.30
N GLN A 128 -1.09 3.77 -3.83
CA GLN A 128 -2.20 2.99 -4.38
C GLN A 128 -3.17 2.54 -3.28
N LEU A 129 -2.67 2.17 -2.10
CA LEU A 129 -3.51 1.80 -0.95
C LEU A 129 -4.30 2.98 -0.37
N ARG A 130 -3.91 4.21 -0.68
CA ARG A 130 -4.64 5.42 -0.27
C ARG A 130 -5.82 5.79 -1.17
N LYS A 131 -5.96 5.17 -2.31
CA LYS A 131 -7.06 5.43 -3.24
C LYS A 131 -8.19 4.44 -3.06
#